data_78c836198059d18782a36aae9878f0ef
#
_entry.id   78c836198059d18782a36aae9878f0ef
#
_cell.length_a   1.000
_cell.length_b   1.000
_cell.length_c   1.000
_cell.angle_alpha   90.00
_cell.angle_beta   90.00
_cell.angle_gamma   90.00
#
_symmetry.space_group_name_H-M   'P 1'
#
loop_
_entity.id
_entity.type
_entity.pdbx_description
1 polymer ?
#
loop_
_entity_poly.entity_id
_entity_poly.type
_entity_poly.pdbx_seq_one_letter_code
_entity_poly.pdbx_strand_id
1 'polypeptide(L)'
;MRGKGLSHINLTINDGEFASIIGLSGAGKSTLLRSINRLNDVTEGEITIDGVSLTKAGKKELRKIRRRIGMISQQFNLVKRSTVQKNVLSGRLGYYSRWKSILGLFSKEDYERTKDALERVDLQDKLHSRCDELSGGQQQRVSIARTLVQQADIILADEPVASLDPVTTQKIMKDLQNINTTLGKTVIVNIHSVELARSFSTRIIALKAGEIVFDGAPEELTDERLIAIYGRKI
;
A
#
# COMPACT_ATOMS: atom_id res chain seq x y z
N MET A 1 -22.57 2.90 16.49
CA MET A 1 -21.42 3.29 17.31
C MET A 1 -20.39 3.91 16.38
N ARG A 2 -20.02 5.19 16.50
CA ARG A 2 -18.88 5.78 15.81
C ARG A 2 -17.65 5.10 16.38
N GLY A 3 -16.89 4.36 15.55
CA GLY A 3 -15.64 3.73 15.97
C GLY A 3 -14.71 4.79 16.56
N LYS A 4 -13.99 4.46 17.62
CA LYS A 4 -12.91 5.30 18.14
C LYS A 4 -11.95 5.57 16.98
N GLY A 5 -11.66 6.84 16.71
CA GLY A 5 -10.61 7.25 15.77
C GLY A 5 -9.23 6.78 16.26
N LEU A 6 -8.20 7.09 15.49
CA LEU A 6 -6.81 6.94 15.95
C LEU A 6 -6.55 7.97 17.06
N SER A 7 -5.79 7.57 18.08
CA SER A 7 -5.46 8.41 19.21
C SER A 7 -4.01 8.15 19.64
N HIS A 8 -3.27 9.21 19.95
CA HIS A 8 -1.89 9.16 20.44
C HIS A 8 -0.91 8.33 19.56
N ILE A 9 -1.07 8.42 18.22
CA ILE A 9 -0.17 7.75 17.30
C ILE A 9 1.12 8.55 17.18
N ASN A 10 2.21 8.00 17.72
CA ASN A 10 3.56 8.48 17.51
C ASN A 10 4.34 7.38 16.80
N LEU A 11 4.61 7.58 15.51
CA LEU A 11 5.21 6.55 14.66
C LEU A 11 6.16 7.20 13.66
N THR A 12 7.37 6.69 13.57
CA THR A 12 8.35 7.02 12.54
C THR A 12 8.65 5.75 11.75
N ILE A 13 8.55 5.82 10.43
CA ILE A 13 8.97 4.76 9.51
C ILE A 13 10.19 5.26 8.75
N ASN A 14 11.26 4.49 8.74
CA ASN A 14 12.47 4.86 8.02
C ASN A 14 12.40 4.44 6.54
N ASP A 15 13.22 5.08 5.72
CA ASP A 15 13.32 4.73 4.31
C ASP A 15 13.78 3.27 4.14
N GLY A 16 13.14 2.55 3.22
CA GLY A 16 13.46 1.16 2.94
C GLY A 16 12.95 0.15 3.97
N GLU A 17 12.21 0.56 5.00
CA GLU A 17 11.57 -0.41 5.92
C GLU A 17 10.44 -1.18 5.23
N PHE A 18 10.29 -2.45 5.60
CA PHE A 18 9.08 -3.24 5.36
C PHE A 18 8.33 -3.40 6.69
N ALA A 19 7.32 -2.57 6.91
CA ALA A 19 6.55 -2.56 8.15
C ALA A 19 5.16 -3.20 7.94
N SER A 20 4.79 -4.14 8.81
CA SER A 20 3.42 -4.68 8.85
C SER A 20 2.62 -4.08 9.99
N ILE A 21 1.40 -3.67 9.68
CA ILE A 21 0.42 -3.22 10.67
C ILE A 21 -0.56 -4.36 10.94
N ILE A 22 -0.62 -4.84 12.19
CA ILE A 22 -1.50 -5.91 12.63
C ILE A 22 -2.50 -5.43 13.69
N GLY A 23 -3.48 -6.25 14.02
CA GLY A 23 -4.48 -6.00 15.06
C GLY A 23 -5.88 -6.45 14.65
N LEU A 24 -6.82 -6.43 15.58
CA LEU A 24 -8.20 -6.84 15.34
C LEU A 24 -8.89 -6.01 14.25
N SER A 25 -9.96 -6.56 13.68
CA SER A 25 -10.85 -5.77 12.82
C SER A 25 -11.40 -4.57 13.60
N GLY A 26 -11.40 -3.38 12.96
CA GLY A 26 -11.80 -2.14 13.61
C GLY A 26 -10.74 -1.49 14.52
N ALA A 27 -9.54 -2.03 14.65
CA ALA A 27 -8.46 -1.43 15.45
C ALA A 27 -7.91 -0.10 14.92
N GLY A 28 -8.26 0.29 13.68
CA GLY A 28 -7.82 1.55 13.08
C GLY A 28 -6.75 1.41 11.99
N LYS A 29 -6.36 0.19 11.62
CA LYS A 29 -5.27 -0.10 10.65
C LYS A 29 -5.45 0.61 9.30
N SER A 30 -6.59 0.39 8.64
CA SER A 30 -6.89 1.05 7.35
C SER A 30 -7.05 2.56 7.50
N THR A 31 -7.52 3.04 8.67
CA THR A 31 -7.58 4.46 8.98
C THR A 31 -6.19 5.06 9.02
N LEU A 32 -5.22 4.40 9.67
CA LEU A 32 -3.84 4.85 9.72
C LEU A 32 -3.22 4.94 8.31
N LEU A 33 -3.31 3.88 7.51
CA LEU A 33 -2.80 3.90 6.13
C LEU A 33 -3.42 5.02 5.28
N ARG A 34 -4.75 5.20 5.37
CA ARG A 34 -5.46 6.24 4.63
C ARG A 34 -5.11 7.65 5.12
N SER A 35 -4.79 7.81 6.40
CA SER A 35 -4.31 9.09 6.93
C SER A 35 -2.91 9.43 6.41
N ILE A 36 -2.00 8.45 6.29
CA ILE A 36 -0.66 8.64 5.70
C ILE A 36 -0.75 9.16 4.26
N ASN A 37 -1.76 8.80 3.49
CA ASN A 37 -2.01 9.36 2.15
C ASN A 37 -3.00 10.53 2.14
N ARG A 38 -3.40 11.01 3.34
CA ARG A 38 -4.41 12.05 3.53
C ARG A 38 -5.70 11.79 2.74
N LEU A 39 -6.10 10.54 2.64
CA LEU A 39 -7.43 10.15 2.18
C LEU A 39 -8.47 10.36 3.30
N ASN A 40 -8.02 10.24 4.54
CA ASN A 40 -8.73 10.70 5.73
C ASN A 40 -7.99 11.90 6.28
N ASP A 41 -8.70 13.00 6.54
CA ASP A 41 -8.10 14.15 7.19
C ASP A 41 -7.85 13.85 8.68
N VAL A 42 -6.73 14.38 9.18
CA VAL A 42 -6.32 14.28 10.59
C VAL A 42 -6.98 15.42 11.35
N THR A 43 -7.63 15.12 12.46
CA THR A 43 -8.29 16.12 13.31
C THR A 43 -7.27 16.90 14.12
N GLU A 44 -6.27 16.19 14.68
CA GLU A 44 -5.19 16.75 15.49
C GLU A 44 -3.89 16.02 15.18
N GLY A 45 -2.74 16.68 15.43
CA GLY A 45 -1.43 16.14 15.15
C GLY A 45 -0.92 16.47 13.74
N GLU A 46 0.19 15.88 13.37
CA GLU A 46 0.89 16.16 12.12
C GLU A 46 1.43 14.89 11.48
N ILE A 47 1.32 14.81 10.17
CA ILE A 47 1.98 13.77 9.37
C ILE A 47 3.00 14.47 8.49
N THR A 48 4.25 14.02 8.56
CA THR A 48 5.37 14.53 7.75
C THR A 48 5.96 13.42 6.89
N ILE A 49 6.40 13.77 5.70
CA ILE A 49 7.17 12.88 4.82
C ILE A 49 8.41 13.68 4.41
N ASP A 50 9.59 13.19 4.74
CA ASP A 50 10.88 13.87 4.52
C ASP A 50 10.87 15.32 5.01
N GLY A 51 10.33 15.55 6.20
CA GLY A 51 10.24 16.87 6.81
C GLY A 51 9.15 17.78 6.21
N VAL A 52 8.43 17.34 5.16
CA VAL A 52 7.32 18.11 4.57
C VAL A 52 6.01 17.72 5.22
N SER A 53 5.29 18.71 5.76
CA SER A 53 3.99 18.50 6.40
C SER A 53 2.92 18.14 5.37
N LEU A 54 2.47 16.90 5.42
CA LEU A 54 1.33 16.44 4.62
C LEU A 54 0.03 17.09 5.11
N THR A 55 -0.11 17.25 6.43
CA THR A 55 -1.32 17.76 7.08
C THR A 55 -1.60 19.21 6.68
N LYS A 56 -0.55 20.03 6.60
CA LYS A 56 -0.63 21.46 6.25
C LYS A 56 -0.55 21.74 4.74
N ALA A 57 -0.19 20.71 3.94
CA ALA A 57 0.04 20.86 2.51
C ALA A 57 -1.21 21.36 1.77
N GLY A 58 -1.05 22.37 0.95
CA GLY A 58 -2.06 22.85 0.02
C GLY A 58 -2.28 21.87 -1.15
N LYS A 59 -3.36 22.02 -1.91
CA LYS A 59 -3.75 21.10 -3.00
C LYS A 59 -2.63 20.77 -4.00
N LYS A 60 -1.82 21.76 -4.38
CA LYS A 60 -0.72 21.58 -5.35
C LYS A 60 0.43 20.75 -4.75
N GLU A 61 0.78 21.05 -3.51
CA GLU A 61 1.83 20.34 -2.76
C GLU A 61 1.40 18.93 -2.41
N LEU A 62 0.19 18.74 -1.90
CA LEU A 62 -0.40 17.43 -1.62
C LEU A 62 -0.36 16.53 -2.86
N ARG A 63 -0.65 17.08 -4.05
CA ARG A 63 -0.54 16.31 -5.30
C ARG A 63 0.90 15.89 -5.58
N LYS A 64 1.91 16.71 -5.27
CA LYS A 64 3.32 16.34 -5.41
C LYS A 64 3.71 15.23 -4.42
N ILE A 65 3.31 15.38 -3.16
CA ILE A 65 3.59 14.36 -2.13
C ILE A 65 2.93 13.02 -2.50
N ARG A 66 1.67 13.03 -2.92
CA ARG A 66 0.93 11.81 -3.32
C ARG A 66 1.52 11.09 -4.54
N ARG A 67 2.36 11.74 -5.37
CA ARG A 67 3.11 11.02 -6.42
C ARG A 67 4.11 10.05 -5.83
N ARG A 68 4.63 10.36 -4.65
CA ARG A 68 5.62 9.56 -3.94
C ARG A 68 5.00 8.45 -3.09
N ILE A 69 3.67 8.43 -2.97
CA ILE A 69 2.92 7.45 -2.18
C ILE A 69 2.05 6.63 -3.12
N GLY A 70 2.39 5.36 -3.30
CA GLY A 70 1.57 4.38 -4.01
C GLY A 70 0.58 3.74 -3.05
N MET A 71 -0.66 3.52 -3.49
CA MET A 71 -1.69 2.87 -2.67
C MET A 71 -2.20 1.62 -3.36
N ILE A 72 -2.06 0.49 -2.70
CA ILE A 72 -2.60 -0.80 -3.08
C ILE A 72 -3.77 -1.09 -2.13
N SER A 73 -4.95 -1.28 -2.68
CA SER A 73 -6.19 -1.47 -1.91
C SER A 73 -6.71 -2.90 -2.04
N GLN A 74 -7.42 -3.37 -1.04
CA GLN A 74 -8.10 -4.68 -1.04
C GLN A 74 -8.99 -4.90 -2.26
N GLN A 75 -9.69 -3.87 -2.75
CA GLN A 75 -10.59 -3.95 -3.92
C GLN A 75 -9.88 -3.69 -5.26
N PHE A 76 -8.56 -3.74 -5.33
CA PHE A 76 -7.70 -3.49 -6.49
C PHE A 76 -7.86 -2.08 -7.11
N ASN A 77 -9.05 -1.48 -7.06
CA ASN A 77 -9.41 -0.17 -7.64
C ASN A 77 -9.02 -0.05 -9.12
N LEU A 78 -9.33 -1.08 -9.90
CA LEU A 78 -9.11 -1.13 -11.34
C LEU A 78 -10.37 -0.76 -12.11
N VAL A 79 -10.18 -0.10 -13.25
CA VAL A 79 -11.24 0.09 -14.24
C VAL A 79 -11.45 -1.23 -14.97
N LYS A 80 -12.44 -2.01 -14.55
CA LYS A 80 -12.65 -3.42 -14.96
C LYS A 80 -12.68 -3.61 -16.47
N ARG A 81 -13.47 -2.80 -17.20
CA ARG A 81 -13.63 -2.88 -18.67
C ARG A 81 -12.49 -2.23 -19.46
N SER A 82 -11.44 -1.78 -18.80
CA SER A 82 -10.25 -1.19 -19.43
C SER A 82 -9.10 -2.22 -19.46
N THR A 83 -8.17 -1.98 -20.37
CA THR A 83 -7.00 -2.85 -20.49
C THR A 83 -6.06 -2.71 -19.29
N VAL A 84 -5.24 -3.73 -19.05
CA VAL A 84 -4.15 -3.74 -18.07
C VAL A 84 -3.23 -2.53 -18.29
N GLN A 85 -2.80 -2.29 -19.53
CA GLN A 85 -1.95 -1.16 -19.90
C GLN A 85 -2.54 0.19 -19.43
N LYS A 86 -3.81 0.45 -19.71
CA LYS A 86 -4.47 1.70 -19.32
C LYS A 86 -4.60 1.83 -17.80
N ASN A 87 -4.89 0.72 -17.10
CA ASN A 87 -4.92 0.70 -15.64
C ASN A 87 -3.57 1.01 -15.02
N VAL A 88 -2.49 0.42 -15.53
CA VAL A 88 -1.12 0.68 -15.05
C VAL A 88 -0.71 2.12 -15.37
N LEU A 89 -0.90 2.60 -16.61
CA LEU A 89 -0.63 3.99 -17.01
C LEU A 89 -1.36 5.02 -16.14
N SER A 90 -2.51 4.67 -15.55
CA SER A 90 -3.21 5.58 -14.64
C SER A 90 -2.38 6.01 -13.43
N GLY A 91 -1.35 5.24 -13.04
CA GLY A 91 -0.36 5.63 -12.03
C GLY A 91 0.39 6.92 -12.39
N ARG A 92 0.49 7.25 -13.68
CA ARG A 92 1.16 8.48 -14.17
C ARG A 92 0.28 9.72 -14.18
N LEU A 93 -1.04 9.60 -13.94
CA LEU A 93 -1.98 10.74 -13.99
C LEU A 93 -1.58 11.90 -13.07
N GLY A 94 -0.92 11.60 -11.96
CA GLY A 94 -0.38 12.62 -11.06
C GLY A 94 0.60 13.58 -11.72
N TYR A 95 1.31 13.19 -12.78
CA TYR A 95 2.38 13.94 -13.45
C TYR A 95 1.88 14.82 -14.59
N TYR A 96 0.66 14.59 -15.06
CA TYR A 96 0.10 15.28 -16.22
C TYR A 96 -0.91 16.36 -15.82
N SER A 97 -1.09 17.36 -16.69
CA SER A 97 -2.19 18.32 -16.58
C SER A 97 -3.53 17.58 -16.76
N ARG A 98 -4.62 18.18 -16.25
CA ARG A 98 -5.97 17.58 -16.37
C ARG A 98 -6.34 17.26 -17.82
N TRP A 99 -6.05 18.14 -18.75
CA TRP A 99 -6.36 17.96 -20.17
C TRP A 99 -5.60 16.78 -20.80
N LYS A 100 -4.30 16.69 -20.55
CA LYS A 100 -3.49 15.55 -21.03
C LYS A 100 -3.98 14.23 -20.42
N SER A 101 -4.36 14.26 -19.14
CA SER A 101 -4.90 13.07 -18.45
C SER A 101 -6.23 12.61 -19.04
N ILE A 102 -7.14 13.53 -19.36
CA ILE A 102 -8.45 13.21 -19.96
C ILE A 102 -8.27 12.64 -21.38
N LEU A 103 -7.35 13.18 -22.15
CA LEU A 103 -7.05 12.73 -23.51
C LEU A 103 -6.19 11.46 -23.56
N GLY A 104 -5.75 10.96 -22.41
CA GLY A 104 -4.88 9.77 -22.33
C GLY A 104 -3.51 9.95 -22.99
N LEU A 105 -3.02 11.18 -23.02
CA LEU A 105 -1.75 11.54 -23.68
C LEU A 105 -0.58 11.27 -22.72
N PHE A 106 -0.05 10.06 -22.76
CA PHE A 106 1.13 9.64 -22.03
C PHE A 106 2.37 9.70 -22.94
N SER A 107 3.56 9.84 -22.34
CA SER A 107 4.82 9.82 -23.07
C SER A 107 5.19 8.40 -23.51
N LYS A 108 6.04 8.29 -24.54
CA LYS A 108 6.59 6.98 -24.95
C LYS A 108 7.30 6.29 -23.78
N GLU A 109 7.99 7.05 -22.95
CA GLU A 109 8.68 6.57 -21.77
C GLU A 109 7.71 5.95 -20.73
N ASP A 110 6.49 6.51 -20.55
CA ASP A 110 5.50 5.92 -19.64
C ASP A 110 4.95 4.59 -20.16
N TYR A 111 4.88 4.40 -21.48
CA TYR A 111 4.53 3.10 -22.06
C TYR A 111 5.63 2.05 -21.85
N GLU A 112 6.91 2.42 -21.98
CA GLU A 112 8.01 1.50 -21.68
C GLU A 112 8.05 1.16 -20.19
N ARG A 113 7.93 2.15 -19.31
CA ARG A 113 7.81 1.92 -17.85
C ARG A 113 6.65 1.00 -17.48
N THR A 114 5.56 1.06 -18.26
CA THR A 114 4.40 0.17 -18.05
C THR A 114 4.76 -1.27 -18.38
N LYS A 115 5.51 -1.51 -19.45
CA LYS A 115 6.00 -2.86 -19.81
C LYS A 115 6.94 -3.41 -18.74
N ASP A 116 7.93 -2.61 -18.32
CA ASP A 116 8.88 -2.97 -17.26
C ASP A 116 8.17 -3.30 -15.94
N ALA A 117 7.15 -2.50 -15.57
CA ALA A 117 6.39 -2.75 -14.35
C ALA A 117 5.55 -4.03 -14.44
N LEU A 118 5.01 -4.36 -15.60
CA LEU A 118 4.26 -5.59 -15.81
C LEU A 118 5.17 -6.83 -15.85
N GLU A 119 6.37 -6.71 -16.40
CA GLU A 119 7.38 -7.76 -16.38
C GLU A 119 7.77 -8.12 -14.93
N ARG A 120 7.98 -7.12 -14.08
CA ARG A 120 8.31 -7.31 -12.65
C ARG A 120 7.26 -8.07 -11.84
N VAL A 121 6.02 -8.11 -12.33
CA VAL A 121 4.90 -8.83 -11.69
C VAL A 121 4.39 -10.00 -12.54
N ASP A 122 5.16 -10.48 -13.52
CA ASP A 122 4.84 -11.59 -14.43
C ASP A 122 3.48 -11.42 -15.15
N LEU A 123 3.21 -10.24 -15.71
CA LEU A 123 1.99 -9.92 -16.45
C LEU A 123 2.21 -9.26 -17.81
N GLN A 124 3.41 -9.38 -18.38
CA GLN A 124 3.76 -8.78 -19.68
C GLN A 124 2.89 -9.31 -20.83
N ASP A 125 2.46 -10.57 -20.76
CA ASP A 125 1.56 -11.22 -21.73
C ASP A 125 0.11 -10.72 -21.65
N LYS A 126 -0.26 -10.04 -20.56
CA LYS A 126 -1.61 -9.51 -20.29
C LYS A 126 -1.78 -8.04 -20.62
N LEU A 127 -0.79 -7.37 -21.21
CA LEU A 127 -0.78 -5.93 -21.49
C LEU A 127 -2.08 -5.41 -22.11
N HIS A 128 -2.64 -6.15 -23.06
CA HIS A 128 -3.83 -5.80 -23.82
C HIS A 128 -5.11 -6.45 -23.31
N SER A 129 -5.02 -7.39 -22.36
CA SER A 129 -6.20 -8.03 -21.73
C SER A 129 -7.01 -7.01 -20.93
N ARG A 130 -8.30 -7.24 -20.81
CA ARG A 130 -9.17 -6.44 -19.92
C ARG A 130 -8.98 -6.91 -18.48
N CYS A 131 -9.09 -5.97 -17.54
CA CYS A 131 -8.90 -6.30 -16.12
C CYS A 131 -10.01 -7.20 -15.54
N ASP A 132 -11.22 -7.18 -16.10
CA ASP A 132 -12.30 -8.07 -15.67
C ASP A 132 -12.15 -9.54 -16.15
N GLU A 133 -11.21 -9.81 -17.06
CA GLU A 133 -10.84 -11.16 -17.51
C GLU A 133 -9.74 -11.80 -16.67
N LEU A 134 -9.15 -11.06 -15.74
CA LEU A 134 -8.05 -11.50 -14.89
C LEU A 134 -8.53 -12.16 -13.60
N SER A 135 -7.75 -13.12 -13.10
CA SER A 135 -7.93 -13.64 -11.73
C SER A 135 -7.69 -12.56 -10.67
N GLY A 136 -8.19 -12.76 -9.44
CA GLY A 136 -7.98 -11.82 -8.34
C GLY A 136 -6.51 -11.52 -8.07
N GLY A 137 -5.65 -12.54 -8.08
CA GLY A 137 -4.21 -12.35 -7.92
C GLY A 137 -3.56 -11.57 -9.06
N GLN A 138 -4.00 -11.80 -10.31
CA GLN A 138 -3.55 -11.01 -11.46
C GLN A 138 -4.02 -9.55 -11.36
N GLN A 139 -5.25 -9.30 -10.94
CA GLN A 139 -5.75 -7.94 -10.71
C GLN A 139 -4.94 -7.23 -9.62
N GLN A 140 -4.58 -7.92 -8.55
CA GLN A 140 -3.72 -7.37 -7.51
C GLN A 140 -2.35 -6.99 -8.05
N ARG A 141 -1.75 -7.83 -8.88
CA ARG A 141 -0.47 -7.53 -9.53
C ARG A 141 -0.55 -6.34 -10.49
N VAL A 142 -1.67 -6.16 -11.19
CA VAL A 142 -1.91 -4.93 -11.97
C VAL A 142 -1.93 -3.70 -11.05
N SER A 143 -2.51 -3.81 -9.86
CA SER A 143 -2.48 -2.73 -8.86
C SER A 143 -1.07 -2.44 -8.36
N ILE A 144 -0.23 -3.47 -8.16
CA ILE A 144 1.20 -3.32 -7.82
C ILE A 144 1.95 -2.64 -8.97
N ALA A 145 1.80 -3.12 -10.21
CA ALA A 145 2.43 -2.52 -11.38
C ALA A 145 2.06 -1.03 -11.55
N ARG A 146 0.82 -0.66 -11.26
CA ARG A 146 0.37 0.75 -11.24
C ARG A 146 1.15 1.60 -10.23
N THR A 147 1.49 1.07 -9.05
CA THR A 147 2.30 1.81 -8.07
C THR A 147 3.77 1.90 -8.51
N LEU A 148 4.29 0.90 -9.20
CA LEU A 148 5.64 0.94 -9.76
C LEU A 148 5.77 1.99 -10.86
N VAL A 149 4.82 2.04 -11.80
CA VAL A 149 4.77 3.07 -12.86
C VAL A 149 4.63 4.48 -12.28
N GLN A 150 3.92 4.63 -11.18
CA GLN A 150 3.83 5.89 -10.44
C GLN A 150 5.19 6.35 -9.92
N GLN A 151 6.19 5.46 -9.80
CA GLN A 151 7.51 5.72 -9.20
C GLN A 151 7.38 6.16 -7.73
N ALA A 152 6.47 5.53 -6.99
CA ALA A 152 6.29 5.79 -5.58
C ALA A 152 7.54 5.40 -4.79
N ASP A 153 7.89 6.18 -3.76
CA ASP A 153 8.95 5.86 -2.80
C ASP A 153 8.39 5.07 -1.63
N ILE A 154 7.12 5.33 -1.29
CA ILE A 154 6.37 4.68 -0.22
C ILE A 154 5.20 3.92 -0.82
N ILE A 155 5.06 2.65 -0.50
CA ILE A 155 3.94 1.80 -0.90
C ILE A 155 3.11 1.48 0.33
N LEU A 156 1.86 1.91 0.31
CA LEU A 156 0.85 1.60 1.31
C LEU A 156 -0.05 0.49 0.79
N ALA A 157 -0.08 -0.66 1.44
CA ALA A 157 -0.89 -1.80 1.02
C ALA A 157 -1.95 -2.14 2.09
N ASP A 158 -3.21 -1.82 1.80
CA ASP A 158 -4.35 -2.05 2.70
C ASP A 158 -4.99 -3.40 2.38
N GLU A 159 -4.67 -4.42 3.16
CA GLU A 159 -5.12 -5.81 3.02
C GLU A 159 -4.89 -6.38 1.60
N PRO A 160 -3.66 -6.33 1.07
CA PRO A 160 -3.39 -6.63 -0.35
C PRO A 160 -3.62 -8.10 -0.72
N VAL A 161 -3.77 -8.97 0.26
CA VAL A 161 -3.93 -10.44 0.09
C VAL A 161 -5.27 -10.95 0.60
N ALA A 162 -6.18 -10.05 1.03
CA ALA A 162 -7.50 -10.47 1.48
C ALA A 162 -8.27 -11.15 0.35
N SER A 163 -8.90 -12.26 0.64
CA SER A 163 -9.71 -13.06 -0.31
C SER A 163 -8.91 -13.74 -1.43
N LEU A 164 -7.59 -13.90 -1.28
CA LEU A 164 -6.75 -14.67 -2.18
C LEU A 164 -6.41 -16.04 -1.56
N ASP A 165 -6.17 -17.01 -2.42
CA ASP A 165 -5.68 -18.31 -1.98
C ASP A 165 -4.26 -18.24 -1.39
N PRO A 166 -3.83 -19.24 -0.59
CA PRO A 166 -2.53 -19.19 0.10
C PRO A 166 -1.33 -19.06 -0.84
N VAL A 167 -1.37 -19.71 -2.00
CA VAL A 167 -0.26 -19.69 -2.98
C VAL A 167 -0.13 -18.28 -3.59
N THR A 168 -1.25 -17.72 -4.02
CA THR A 168 -1.32 -16.36 -4.55
C THR A 168 -0.92 -15.33 -3.49
N THR A 169 -1.36 -15.52 -2.22
CA THR A 169 -0.98 -14.69 -1.08
C THR A 169 0.54 -14.61 -0.92
N GLN A 170 1.21 -15.77 -0.87
CA GLN A 170 2.67 -15.85 -0.76
C GLN A 170 3.36 -15.11 -1.93
N LYS A 171 2.85 -15.29 -3.13
CA LYS A 171 3.40 -14.66 -4.33
C LYS A 171 3.28 -13.14 -4.29
N ILE A 172 2.13 -12.59 -3.89
CA ILE A 172 1.91 -11.15 -3.72
C ILE A 172 2.81 -10.55 -2.63
N MET A 173 2.94 -11.24 -1.49
CA MET A 173 3.82 -10.77 -0.41
C MET A 173 5.28 -10.78 -0.85
N LYS A 174 5.70 -11.79 -1.62
CA LYS A 174 7.05 -11.87 -2.19
C LYS A 174 7.29 -10.77 -3.24
N ASP A 175 6.30 -10.45 -4.07
CA ASP A 175 6.39 -9.33 -5.02
C ASP A 175 6.63 -8.00 -4.26
N LEU A 176 5.89 -7.75 -3.16
CA LEU A 176 6.10 -6.57 -2.31
C LEU A 176 7.47 -6.57 -1.62
N GLN A 177 7.93 -7.73 -1.13
CA GLN A 177 9.26 -7.86 -0.54
C GLN A 177 10.36 -7.62 -1.57
N ASN A 178 10.25 -8.14 -2.78
CA ASN A 178 11.20 -7.89 -3.85
C ASN A 178 11.27 -6.39 -4.20
N ILE A 179 10.12 -5.71 -4.26
CA ILE A 179 10.07 -4.26 -4.49
C ILE A 179 10.80 -3.51 -3.39
N ASN A 180 10.60 -3.90 -2.12
CA ASN A 180 11.31 -3.32 -1.00
C ASN A 180 12.83 -3.56 -1.11
N THR A 181 13.26 -4.81 -1.26
CA THR A 181 14.69 -5.19 -1.18
C THR A 181 15.46 -4.80 -2.44
N THR A 182 14.89 -4.92 -3.64
CA THR A 182 15.60 -4.66 -4.90
C THR A 182 15.48 -3.21 -5.37
N LEU A 183 14.39 -2.52 -5.03
CA LEU A 183 14.16 -1.14 -5.44
C LEU A 183 14.30 -0.15 -4.27
N GLY A 184 14.61 -0.62 -3.06
CA GLY A 184 14.78 0.21 -1.86
C GLY A 184 13.51 0.97 -1.45
N LYS A 185 12.32 0.49 -1.82
CA LYS A 185 11.06 1.19 -1.52
C LYS A 185 10.60 0.89 -0.09
N THR A 186 10.09 1.90 0.59
CA THR A 186 9.42 1.72 1.88
C THR A 186 8.06 1.07 1.65
N VAL A 187 7.76 -0.01 2.36
CA VAL A 187 6.50 -0.75 2.24
C VAL A 187 5.81 -0.81 3.59
N ILE A 188 4.57 -0.35 3.65
CA ILE A 188 3.72 -0.43 4.85
C ILE A 188 2.49 -1.24 4.48
N VAL A 189 2.37 -2.42 5.08
CA VAL A 189 1.31 -3.39 4.75
C VAL A 189 0.37 -3.56 5.95
N ASN A 190 -0.92 -3.37 5.74
CA ASN A 190 -1.94 -3.78 6.68
C ASN A 190 -2.35 -5.22 6.38
N ILE A 191 -2.14 -6.13 7.32
CA ILE A 191 -2.47 -7.56 7.17
C ILE A 191 -3.08 -8.14 8.46
N HIS A 192 -3.89 -9.19 8.29
CA HIS A 192 -4.51 -9.89 9.42
C HIS A 192 -3.69 -11.08 9.92
N SER A 193 -2.87 -11.68 9.05
CA SER A 193 -2.04 -12.83 9.41
C SER A 193 -0.76 -12.40 10.12
N VAL A 194 -0.62 -12.81 11.37
CA VAL A 194 0.60 -12.64 12.17
C VAL A 194 1.76 -13.40 11.54
N GLU A 195 1.48 -14.59 10.99
CA GLU A 195 2.49 -15.42 10.32
C GLU A 195 3.10 -14.71 9.11
N LEU A 196 2.26 -14.09 8.24
CA LEU A 196 2.75 -13.29 7.12
C LEU A 196 3.53 -12.07 7.60
N ALA A 197 3.07 -11.40 8.68
CA ALA A 197 3.80 -10.28 9.24
C ALA A 197 5.21 -10.71 9.69
N ARG A 198 5.32 -11.81 10.41
CA ARG A 198 6.61 -12.35 10.85
C ARG A 198 7.52 -12.78 9.70
N SER A 199 6.95 -13.36 8.64
CA SER A 199 7.74 -13.91 7.53
C SER A 199 8.29 -12.86 6.56
N PHE A 200 7.61 -11.72 6.42
CA PHE A 200 7.92 -10.76 5.37
C PHE A 200 8.40 -9.41 5.88
N SER A 201 8.10 -9.04 7.13
CA SER A 201 8.39 -7.69 7.63
C SER A 201 9.68 -7.62 8.43
N THR A 202 10.32 -6.47 8.37
CA THR A 202 11.45 -6.12 9.25
C THR A 202 10.96 -5.46 10.55
N ARG A 203 9.70 -4.98 10.56
CA ARG A 203 9.08 -4.33 11.72
C ARG A 203 7.59 -4.62 11.75
N ILE A 204 7.06 -4.86 12.94
CA ILE A 204 5.63 -5.08 13.17
C ILE A 204 5.10 -4.01 14.10
N ILE A 205 3.98 -3.41 13.71
CA ILE A 205 3.25 -2.39 14.48
C ILE A 205 1.87 -2.97 14.79
N ALA A 206 1.53 -3.13 16.06
CA ALA A 206 0.22 -3.62 16.44
C ALA A 206 -0.68 -2.49 16.94
N LEU A 207 -1.88 -2.43 16.37
CA LEU A 207 -2.93 -1.49 16.75
C LEU A 207 -4.04 -2.19 17.56
N LYS A 208 -4.46 -1.55 18.65
CA LYS A 208 -5.62 -1.94 19.44
C LYS A 208 -6.44 -0.71 19.81
N ALA A 209 -7.70 -0.71 19.45
CA ALA A 209 -8.65 0.37 19.77
C ALA A 209 -8.16 1.80 19.39
N GLY A 210 -7.41 1.92 18.29
CA GLY A 210 -6.90 3.19 17.77
C GLY A 210 -5.54 3.63 18.31
N GLU A 211 -4.88 2.82 19.13
CA GLU A 211 -3.56 3.11 19.72
C GLU A 211 -2.54 2.06 19.32
N ILE A 212 -1.24 2.45 19.28
CA ILE A 212 -0.14 1.51 19.09
C ILE A 212 0.12 0.82 20.42
N VAL A 213 0.04 -0.51 20.43
CA VAL A 213 0.28 -1.34 21.63
C VAL A 213 1.55 -2.20 21.50
N PHE A 214 2.12 -2.29 20.31
CA PHE A 214 3.40 -2.91 20.05
C PHE A 214 4.04 -2.27 18.82
N ASP A 215 5.33 -2.08 18.87
CA ASP A 215 6.18 -1.59 17.80
C ASP A 215 7.59 -2.16 18.00
N GLY A 216 8.02 -3.03 17.10
CA GLY A 216 9.31 -3.73 17.24
C GLY A 216 9.58 -4.76 16.15
N ALA A 217 10.69 -5.48 16.29
CA ALA A 217 11.07 -6.55 15.38
C ALA A 217 10.11 -7.76 15.48
N PRO A 218 9.97 -8.55 14.40
CA PRO A 218 9.10 -9.73 14.38
C PRO A 218 9.40 -10.73 15.53
N GLU A 219 10.67 -10.87 15.91
CA GLU A 219 11.14 -11.77 16.95
C GLU A 219 10.71 -11.34 18.37
N GLU A 220 10.46 -10.05 18.54
CA GLU A 220 10.00 -9.48 19.81
C GLU A 220 8.50 -9.66 20.05
N LEU A 221 7.75 -10.10 19.03
CA LEU A 221 6.31 -10.34 19.13
C LEU A 221 6.05 -11.70 19.78
N THR A 222 6.12 -11.76 21.12
CA THR A 222 5.89 -13.01 21.89
C THR A 222 4.42 -13.40 21.95
N ASP A 223 4.14 -14.64 22.39
CA ASP A 223 2.77 -15.12 22.57
C ASP A 223 2.00 -14.28 23.61
N GLU A 224 2.66 -13.82 24.67
CA GLU A 224 2.05 -12.92 25.66
C GLU A 224 1.61 -11.61 25.03
N ARG A 225 2.46 -11.01 24.16
CA ARG A 225 2.11 -9.80 23.40
C ARG A 225 0.95 -10.04 22.44
N LEU A 226 0.93 -11.19 21.77
CA LEU A 226 -0.20 -11.58 20.92
C LEU A 226 -1.51 -11.70 21.70
N ILE A 227 -1.48 -12.33 22.87
CA ILE A 227 -2.65 -12.40 23.76
C ILE A 227 -3.10 -10.99 24.17
N ALA A 228 -2.18 -10.09 24.51
CA ALA A 228 -2.51 -8.71 24.87
C ALA A 228 -3.16 -7.94 23.70
N ILE A 229 -2.71 -8.16 22.46
CA ILE A 229 -3.24 -7.53 21.24
C ILE A 229 -4.62 -8.08 20.91
N TYR A 230 -4.74 -9.42 20.81
CA TYR A 230 -5.92 -10.09 20.26
C TYR A 230 -6.91 -10.60 21.33
N GLY A 231 -6.53 -10.60 22.61
CA GLY A 231 -7.35 -11.09 23.73
C GLY A 231 -7.45 -12.62 23.79
N ARG A 232 -6.70 -13.35 22.96
CA ARG A 232 -6.67 -14.82 22.88
C ARG A 232 -5.36 -15.30 22.29
N LYS A 233 -5.02 -16.56 22.56
CA LYS A 233 -3.92 -17.25 21.86
C LYS A 233 -4.30 -17.42 20.37
N ILE A 234 -3.39 -17.11 19.46
CA ILE A 234 -3.56 -17.21 17.99
C ILE A 234 -2.75 -18.42 17.52
#